data_b3442a310df2f9801e71869231f068e0
#
_entry.id   b3442a310df2f9801e71869231f068e0
#
_cell.length_a   1.000
_cell.length_b   1.000
_cell.length_c   1.000
_cell.angle_alpha   90.00
_cell.angle_beta   90.00
_cell.angle_gamma   90.00
#
_symmetry.space_group_name_H-M   'P 1'
#
loop_
_entity.id
_entity.type
_entity.pdbx_description
1 polymer ?
#
loop_
_entity_poly.entity_id
_entity_poly.type
_entity_poly.pdbx_seq_one_letter_code
_entity_poly.pdbx_strand_id
1 'polypeptide(L)'
;MEAGQMIKVFSHFAEGFKVAVESGEWKVGVLHYNERFSRLGEMERHMLTDEVFVLVSGSATLYTDAEEKRMEEGVVYTIPAAVWHHIVVSSDACVIVVENRNTSIENTEKKYF
;
A
#
# COMPACT_ATOMS: atom_id res chain seq x y z
N MET A 1 -15.77 31.41 -10.62
CA MET A 1 -15.24 30.05 -10.51
C MET A 1 -15.14 29.44 -11.90
N GLU A 2 -14.09 28.75 -12.12
CA GLU A 2 -13.88 28.05 -13.38
C GLU A 2 -14.86 26.88 -13.55
N ALA A 3 -15.47 26.81 -14.73
CA ALA A 3 -16.21 25.62 -15.12
C ALA A 3 -15.24 24.43 -15.18
N GLY A 4 -15.63 23.30 -14.66
CA GLY A 4 -14.80 22.12 -14.64
C GLY A 4 -14.02 21.91 -13.36
N GLN A 5 -14.05 22.88 -12.45
CA GLN A 5 -13.52 22.65 -11.12
C GLN A 5 -14.50 21.78 -10.33
N MET A 6 -14.27 20.50 -10.36
CA MET A 6 -15.14 19.53 -9.70
C MET A 6 -14.31 18.49 -8.96
N ILE A 7 -14.94 17.79 -8.03
CA ILE A 7 -14.32 16.69 -7.31
C ILE A 7 -14.07 15.57 -8.30
N LYS A 8 -12.82 15.07 -8.32
CA LYS A 8 -12.47 13.90 -9.09
C LYS A 8 -12.59 12.67 -8.20
N VAL A 9 -13.13 11.61 -8.76
CA VAL A 9 -13.39 10.37 -8.03
C VAL A 9 -12.66 9.22 -8.72
N PHE A 10 -11.89 8.46 -7.95
CA PHE A 10 -11.14 7.32 -8.44
C PHE A 10 -11.46 6.13 -7.54
N SER A 11 -11.55 4.95 -8.13
CA SER A 11 -11.84 3.74 -7.38
C SER A 11 -11.11 2.54 -7.95
N HIS A 12 -10.90 1.55 -7.09
CA HIS A 12 -10.39 0.23 -7.46
C HIS A 12 -11.07 -0.78 -6.56
N PHE A 13 -11.94 -1.61 -7.14
CA PHE A 13 -12.67 -2.65 -6.42
C PHE A 13 -12.27 -4.07 -6.83
N ALA A 14 -11.40 -4.21 -7.83
CA ALA A 14 -10.89 -5.50 -8.24
C ALA A 14 -9.83 -5.99 -7.25
N GLU A 15 -9.39 -7.24 -7.41
CA GLU A 15 -8.37 -7.81 -6.56
C GLU A 15 -7.01 -7.15 -6.76
N GLY A 16 -6.16 -7.25 -5.75
CA GLY A 16 -4.78 -6.78 -5.81
C GLY A 16 -4.63 -5.29 -5.55
N PHE A 17 -3.45 -4.81 -5.85
CA PHE A 17 -3.07 -3.42 -5.66
C PHE A 17 -3.12 -2.66 -6.97
N LYS A 18 -3.68 -1.45 -6.92
CA LYS A 18 -3.65 -0.54 -8.06
C LYS A 18 -3.51 0.90 -7.59
N VAL A 19 -2.65 1.66 -8.24
CA VAL A 19 -2.59 3.10 -8.05
C VAL A 19 -3.86 3.72 -8.61
N ALA A 20 -4.60 4.43 -7.78
CA ALA A 20 -5.88 5.06 -8.15
C ALA A 20 -5.68 6.49 -8.64
N VAL A 21 -4.79 7.23 -8.01
CA VAL A 21 -4.55 8.64 -8.35
C VAL A 21 -3.13 9.02 -7.97
N GLU A 22 -2.56 9.93 -8.76
CA GLU A 22 -1.28 10.53 -8.42
C GLU A 22 -1.29 12.01 -8.76
N SER A 23 -0.56 12.80 -7.97
CA SER A 23 -0.42 14.23 -8.18
C SER A 23 0.84 14.74 -7.47
N GLY A 24 1.57 15.63 -8.13
CA GLY A 24 2.80 16.16 -7.55
C GLY A 24 3.79 15.05 -7.23
N GLU A 25 4.16 14.92 -5.96
CA GLU A 25 5.16 13.95 -5.53
C GLU A 25 4.55 12.70 -4.89
N TRP A 26 3.24 12.57 -4.84
CA TRP A 26 2.57 11.45 -4.18
C TRP A 26 1.64 10.70 -5.11
N LYS A 27 1.38 9.45 -4.74
CA LYS A 27 0.34 8.63 -5.34
C LYS A 27 -0.37 7.82 -4.26
N VAL A 28 -1.65 7.56 -4.51
CA VAL A 28 -2.51 6.78 -3.60
C VAL A 28 -2.98 5.54 -4.33
N GLY A 29 -2.73 4.39 -3.73
CA GLY A 29 -3.20 3.11 -4.22
C GLY A 29 -4.25 2.53 -3.31
N VAL A 30 -5.00 1.59 -3.86
CA VAL A 30 -6.00 0.80 -3.12
C VAL A 30 -5.60 -0.66 -3.26
N LEU A 31 -5.53 -1.36 -2.13
CA LEU A 31 -5.11 -2.75 -2.06
C LEU A 31 -6.26 -3.60 -1.56
N HIS A 32 -6.62 -4.61 -2.35
CA HIS A 32 -7.56 -5.65 -1.98
C HIS A 32 -6.85 -7.00 -1.97
N TYR A 33 -7.51 -7.98 -1.39
CA TYR A 33 -7.00 -9.34 -1.35
C TYR A 33 -6.71 -9.89 -2.74
N ASN A 34 -5.57 -10.57 -2.86
CA ASN A 34 -5.27 -11.52 -3.91
C ASN A 34 -4.25 -12.51 -3.38
N GLU A 35 -3.79 -13.44 -4.20
CA GLU A 35 -2.86 -14.49 -3.80
C GLU A 35 -1.56 -13.93 -3.20
N ARG A 36 -1.02 -12.86 -3.78
CA ARG A 36 0.21 -12.23 -3.31
C ARG A 36 0.11 -11.75 -1.87
N PHE A 37 -1.07 -11.27 -1.46
CA PHE A 37 -1.32 -10.71 -0.13
C PHE A 37 -2.00 -11.69 0.81
N SER A 38 -2.07 -12.98 0.44
CA SER A 38 -2.71 -14.01 1.27
C SER A 38 -1.78 -14.61 2.31
N ARG A 39 -0.49 -14.45 2.13
CA ARG A 39 0.53 -15.04 3.02
C ARG A 39 1.85 -14.28 2.91
N LEU A 40 2.74 -14.53 3.88
CA LEU A 40 4.10 -13.99 3.86
C LEU A 40 5.00 -14.89 3.00
N GLY A 41 4.98 -14.66 1.69
CA GLY A 41 5.81 -15.41 0.73
C GLY A 41 6.93 -14.59 0.13
N GLU A 42 6.93 -13.29 0.36
CA GLU A 42 7.94 -12.38 -0.13
C GLU A 42 8.00 -11.16 0.77
N MET A 43 9.09 -10.41 0.65
CA MET A 43 9.19 -9.05 1.18
C MET A 43 9.76 -8.15 0.10
N GLU A 44 9.40 -6.88 0.16
CA GLU A 44 9.98 -5.86 -0.71
C GLU A 44 10.41 -4.66 0.11
N ARG A 45 11.26 -3.83 -0.46
CA ARG A 45 11.60 -2.54 0.12
C ARG A 45 11.73 -1.50 -0.97
N HIS A 46 11.28 -0.30 -0.64
CA HIS A 46 11.35 0.86 -1.52
C HIS A 46 12.52 1.72 -1.07
N MET A 47 13.46 1.94 -1.97
CA MET A 47 14.77 2.49 -1.60
C MET A 47 14.76 4.00 -1.40
N LEU A 48 13.78 4.71 -1.99
CA LEU A 48 13.83 6.17 -2.04
C LEU A 48 12.91 6.88 -1.06
N THR A 49 11.86 6.20 -0.55
CA THR A 49 10.82 6.90 0.19
C THR A 49 10.11 5.96 1.14
N ASP A 50 9.48 6.55 2.14
CA ASP A 50 8.58 5.84 3.04
C ASP A 50 7.30 5.44 2.32
N GLU A 51 6.59 4.46 2.87
CA GLU A 51 5.29 4.03 2.39
C GLU A 51 4.29 4.02 3.54
N VAL A 52 3.09 4.52 3.28
CA VAL A 52 2.04 4.65 4.29
C VAL A 52 0.91 3.67 3.99
N PHE A 53 0.42 2.98 5.03
CA PHE A 53 -0.70 2.05 4.95
C PHE A 53 -1.79 2.47 5.92
N VAL A 54 -3.03 2.45 5.45
CA VAL A 54 -4.21 2.70 6.28
C VAL A 54 -5.25 1.61 6.00
N LEU A 55 -5.62 0.86 7.02
CA LEU A 55 -6.68 -0.15 6.90
C LEU A 55 -8.05 0.55 6.92
N VAL A 56 -8.84 0.33 5.87
CA VAL A 56 -10.18 0.89 5.77
C VAL A 56 -11.21 -0.11 6.31
N SER A 57 -11.06 -1.39 5.95
CA SER A 57 -11.99 -2.45 6.38
C SER A 57 -11.31 -3.81 6.30
N GLY A 58 -11.90 -4.79 6.96
CA GLY A 58 -11.33 -6.12 7.04
C GLY A 58 -10.21 -6.20 8.07
N SER A 59 -9.24 -7.08 7.82
CA SER A 59 -8.07 -7.21 8.68
C SER A 59 -6.79 -7.30 7.87
N ALA A 60 -5.70 -6.85 8.46
CA ALA A 60 -4.39 -6.84 7.81
C ALA A 60 -3.28 -6.87 8.86
N THR A 61 -2.14 -7.44 8.48
CA THR A 61 -0.93 -7.47 9.31
C THR A 61 0.25 -7.02 8.46
N LEU A 62 1.00 -6.07 8.98
CA LEU A 62 2.26 -5.63 8.38
C LEU A 62 3.42 -6.41 8.99
N TYR A 63 4.31 -6.88 8.13
CA TYR A 63 5.51 -7.63 8.51
C TYR A 63 6.75 -6.87 8.09
N THR A 64 7.74 -6.84 8.96
CA THR A 64 9.11 -6.42 8.62
C THR A 64 10.06 -7.52 9.10
N ASP A 65 11.35 -7.36 8.85
CA ASP A 65 12.35 -8.29 9.40
C ASP A 65 12.38 -8.28 10.93
N ALA A 66 11.96 -7.19 11.56
CA ALA A 66 12.07 -7.01 13.00
C ALA A 66 10.77 -7.29 13.76
N GLU A 67 9.62 -7.13 13.12
CA GLU A 67 8.35 -7.23 13.83
C GLU A 67 7.17 -7.55 12.91
N GLU A 68 6.06 -7.95 13.51
CA GLU A 68 4.76 -7.97 12.86
C GLU A 68 3.81 -7.05 13.64
N LYS A 69 2.95 -6.38 12.90
CA LYS A 69 2.02 -5.43 13.47
C LYS A 69 0.64 -5.65 12.89
N ARG A 70 -0.31 -6.08 13.74
CA ARG A 70 -1.70 -6.16 13.31
C ARG A 70 -2.26 -4.75 13.20
N MET A 71 -2.83 -4.45 12.05
CA MET A 71 -3.36 -3.12 11.78
C MET A 71 -4.73 -2.93 12.43
N GLU A 72 -4.98 -1.70 12.86
CA GLU A 72 -6.30 -1.26 13.32
C GLU A 72 -6.88 -0.31 12.30
N GLU A 73 -8.20 -0.36 12.10
CA GLU A 73 -8.87 0.50 11.14
C GLU A 73 -8.66 1.99 11.46
N GLY A 74 -8.36 2.78 10.43
CA GLY A 74 -8.20 4.22 10.56
C GLY A 74 -6.87 4.68 11.15
N VAL A 75 -5.99 3.77 11.51
CA VAL A 75 -4.66 4.08 12.04
C VAL A 75 -3.66 4.16 10.89
N VAL A 76 -2.75 5.11 10.95
CA VAL A 76 -1.72 5.33 9.94
C VAL A 76 -0.45 4.58 10.33
N TYR A 77 0.02 3.70 9.45
CA TYR A 77 1.26 2.94 9.64
C TYR A 77 2.25 3.35 8.57
N THR A 78 3.48 3.63 8.96
CA THR A 78 4.52 4.04 8.03
C THR A 78 5.65 3.03 8.03
N ILE A 79 6.02 2.56 6.85
CA ILE A 79 7.21 1.75 6.63
C ILE A 79 8.31 2.69 6.12
N PRO A 80 9.38 2.88 6.87
CA PRO A 80 10.49 3.74 6.40
C PRO A 80 11.15 3.21 5.14
N ALA A 81 11.78 4.11 4.40
CA ALA A 81 12.54 3.75 3.21
C ALA A 81 13.55 2.64 3.52
N ALA A 82 13.73 1.73 2.58
CA ALA A 82 14.67 0.61 2.63
C ALA A 82 14.37 -0.45 3.69
N VAL A 83 13.23 -0.40 4.36
CA VAL A 83 12.81 -1.44 5.30
C VAL A 83 12.08 -2.55 4.57
N TRP A 84 12.58 -3.78 4.72
CA TRP A 84 11.94 -4.97 4.17
C TRP A 84 10.57 -5.17 4.83
N HIS A 85 9.53 -5.31 3.99
CA HIS A 85 8.16 -5.45 4.50
C HIS A 85 7.26 -6.23 3.54
N HIS A 86 6.15 -6.68 4.07
CA HIS A 86 5.02 -7.26 3.33
C HIS A 86 3.74 -7.03 4.12
N ILE A 87 2.63 -7.00 3.43
CA ILE A 87 1.31 -6.93 4.06
C ILE A 87 0.51 -8.19 3.72
N VAL A 88 -0.12 -8.77 4.73
CA VAL A 88 -1.05 -9.89 4.56
C VAL A 88 -2.43 -9.41 4.95
N VAL A 89 -3.40 -9.64 4.10
CA VAL A 89 -4.75 -9.09 4.28
C VAL A 89 -5.81 -10.18 4.23
N SER A 90 -6.94 -9.94 4.89
CA SER A 90 -8.10 -10.80 4.81
C SER A 90 -8.79 -10.67 3.45
N SER A 91 -9.65 -11.64 3.11
CA SER A 91 -10.33 -11.69 1.81
C SER A 91 -11.27 -10.49 1.59
N ASP A 92 -11.70 -9.83 2.65
CA ASP A 92 -12.60 -8.67 2.60
C ASP A 92 -11.88 -7.35 2.87
N ALA A 93 -10.56 -7.35 2.93
CA ALA A 93 -9.80 -6.17 3.31
C ALA A 93 -9.77 -5.10 2.22
N CYS A 94 -9.74 -3.86 2.68
CA CYS A 94 -9.44 -2.70 1.85
C CYS A 94 -8.38 -1.87 2.57
N VAL A 95 -7.27 -1.63 1.90
CA VAL A 95 -6.13 -0.88 2.46
C VAL A 95 -5.78 0.26 1.50
N ILE A 96 -5.63 1.46 2.06
CA ILE A 96 -5.11 2.61 1.32
C ILE A 96 -3.60 2.66 1.49
N VAL A 97 -2.88 2.83 0.39
CA VAL A 97 -1.42 2.90 0.37
C VAL A 97 -1.02 4.25 -0.22
N VAL A 98 -0.19 4.98 0.48
CA VAL A 98 0.34 6.26 -0.01
C VAL A 98 1.85 6.16 -0.10
N GLU A 99 2.39 6.55 -1.24
CA GLU A 99 3.82 6.53 -1.46
C GLU A 99 4.24 7.67 -2.37
N ASN A 100 5.54 7.89 -2.49
CA ASN A 100 6.05 8.88 -3.41
C ASN A 100 5.80 8.40 -4.84
N ARG A 101 5.46 9.34 -5.71
CA ARG A 101 5.16 9.06 -7.12
C ARG A 101 6.32 8.37 -7.85
N ASN A 102 7.55 8.59 -7.40
CA ASN A 102 8.73 7.99 -8.02
C ASN A 102 9.00 6.54 -7.60
N THR A 103 8.21 5.98 -6.69
CA THR A 103 8.33 4.56 -6.33
C THR A 103 8.00 3.70 -7.54
N SER A 104 8.93 2.85 -7.94
CA SER A 104 8.82 2.03 -9.13
C SER A 104 9.55 0.71 -8.94
N ILE A 105 9.38 -0.20 -9.89
CA ILE A 105 10.10 -1.47 -9.89
C ILE A 105 11.62 -1.26 -9.93
N GLU A 106 12.09 -0.17 -10.53
CA GLU A 106 13.52 0.12 -10.66
C GLU A 106 14.19 0.49 -9.34
N ASN A 107 13.44 1.04 -8.37
CA ASN A 107 13.94 1.40 -7.06
C ASN A 107 13.30 0.58 -5.93
N THR A 108 12.77 -0.58 -6.28
CA THR A 108 12.18 -1.55 -5.35
C THR A 108 12.98 -2.84 -5.43
N GLU A 109 13.37 -3.36 -4.28
CA GLU A 109 14.04 -4.65 -4.17
C GLU A 109 13.08 -5.68 -3.59
N LYS A 110 13.23 -6.94 -3.99
CA LYS A 110 12.39 -8.04 -3.51
C LYS A 110 13.24 -9.20 -3.04
N LYS A 111 12.74 -9.93 -2.05
CA LYS A 111 13.27 -11.22 -1.64
C LYS A 111 12.11 -12.18 -1.42
N TYR A 112 12.33 -13.44 -1.76
CA TYR A 112 11.31 -14.49 -1.69
C TYR A 112 11.69 -15.52 -0.64
N PHE A 113 10.66 -16.14 -0.07
CA PHE A 113 10.84 -17.21 0.93
C PHE A 113 10.41 -18.56 0.40
#